data_74b938dd42bd017c461c67f064430792
#
_entry.id   74b938dd42bd017c461c67f064430792
#
_cell.length_a   1.000
_cell.length_b   1.000
_cell.length_c   1.000
_cell.angle_alpha   90.00
_cell.angle_beta   90.00
_cell.angle_gamma   90.00
#
_symmetry.space_group_name_H-M   'P 1'
#
loop_
_entity.id
_entity.type
_entity.pdbx_description
1 polymer ?
#
loop_
_entity_poly.entity_id
_entity_poly.type
_entity_poly.pdbx_seq_one_letter_code
_entity_poly.pdbx_strand_id
1 'polypeptide(L)'
;MSSTSTNKQPLMIDRPFARGRLITSQVVADFRTPGTGVTVLLDCTENDGAIVDTAFVFGASTNTGEVALYLTTAGNVINISNSNSWPVAYLNIPSAVVGGHYFLDLPELLTPIPRVGSGAKNRGILVEKGEILVGAKIGAPWNSGHFLGVQGGFF
;
A
#
# COMPACT_ATOMS: atom_id res chain seq x y z
N MET A 1 -6.57 20.43 -5.37
CA MET A 1 -6.19 21.65 -4.64
C MET A 1 -4.96 21.30 -3.84
N SER A 2 -3.84 21.95 -4.08
CA SER A 2 -2.66 21.82 -3.23
C SER A 2 -2.97 22.43 -1.87
N SER A 3 -2.57 21.75 -0.80
CA SER A 3 -2.59 22.30 0.56
C SER A 3 -1.82 23.62 0.55
N THR A 4 -2.46 24.72 0.96
CA THR A 4 -1.77 25.98 1.07
C THR A 4 -0.92 25.95 2.34
N SER A 5 0.35 26.32 2.23
CA SER A 5 1.34 26.36 3.33
C SER A 5 0.95 27.25 4.54
N THR A 6 -0.22 27.84 4.51
CA THR A 6 -0.79 28.67 5.58
C THR A 6 -1.64 27.87 6.58
N ASN A 7 -1.97 26.62 6.28
CA ASN A 7 -2.72 25.80 7.22
C ASN A 7 -1.77 25.13 8.21
N LYS A 8 -1.49 25.81 9.34
CA LYS A 8 -0.68 25.29 10.44
C LYS A 8 -1.41 24.27 11.33
N GLN A 9 -2.49 23.68 10.87
CA GLN A 9 -3.15 22.62 11.61
C GLN A 9 -2.38 21.30 11.41
N PRO A 10 -2.18 20.51 12.46
CA PRO A 10 -1.47 19.25 12.34
C PRO A 10 -2.25 18.32 11.44
N LEU A 11 -1.60 17.85 10.36
CA LEU A 11 -1.96 16.73 9.50
C LEU A 11 -3.46 16.40 9.46
N MET A 12 -4.26 17.31 8.94
CA MET A 12 -5.62 16.95 8.57
C MET A 12 -5.58 16.26 7.21
N ILE A 13 -6.11 15.06 7.15
CA ILE A 13 -6.40 14.36 5.91
C ILE A 13 -7.33 15.25 5.08
N ASP A 14 -6.79 15.80 4.00
CA ASP A 14 -7.54 16.72 3.15
C ASP A 14 -8.52 15.97 2.24
N ARG A 15 -8.13 14.79 1.78
CA ARG A 15 -8.97 13.93 0.94
C ARG A 15 -8.82 12.45 1.31
N PRO A 16 -9.87 11.82 1.85
CA PRO A 16 -9.85 10.37 2.07
C PRO A 16 -9.84 9.63 0.74
N PHE A 17 -9.22 8.47 0.71
CA PHE A 17 -9.26 7.56 -0.42
C PHE A 17 -9.46 6.11 0.01
N ALA A 18 -10.05 5.33 -0.89
CA ALA A 18 -10.02 3.88 -0.87
C ALA A 18 -9.70 3.41 -2.29
N ARG A 19 -8.66 2.61 -2.45
CA ARG A 19 -8.18 2.12 -3.75
C ARG A 19 -7.91 0.64 -3.68
N GLY A 20 -8.21 -0.07 -4.74
CA GLY A 20 -7.92 -1.49 -4.87
C GLY A 20 -7.54 -1.87 -6.29
N ARG A 21 -6.73 -2.89 -6.42
CA ARG A 21 -6.31 -3.47 -7.69
C ARG A 21 -6.39 -4.99 -7.63
N LEU A 22 -6.85 -5.59 -8.71
CA LEU A 22 -6.77 -7.03 -8.88
C LEU A 22 -5.31 -7.42 -9.15
N ILE A 23 -4.80 -8.35 -8.38
CA ILE A 23 -3.46 -8.94 -8.55
C ILE A 23 -3.64 -10.35 -9.10
N THR A 24 -3.12 -10.60 -10.29
CA THR A 24 -3.07 -11.93 -10.92
C THR A 24 -1.65 -12.29 -11.33
N SER A 25 -1.07 -11.48 -12.21
CA SER A 25 0.27 -11.66 -12.80
C SER A 25 1.32 -10.69 -12.27
N GLN A 26 0.95 -9.81 -11.34
CA GLN A 26 1.86 -8.88 -10.68
C GLN A 26 2.67 -9.64 -9.62
N VAL A 27 3.80 -10.19 -10.05
CA VAL A 27 4.61 -11.13 -9.28
C VAL A 27 6.03 -10.63 -9.15
N VAL A 28 6.56 -10.70 -7.94
CA VAL A 28 7.99 -10.56 -7.65
C VAL A 28 8.56 -11.89 -7.16
N ALA A 29 9.81 -12.17 -7.49
CA ALA A 29 10.43 -13.45 -7.14
C ALA A 29 10.65 -13.60 -5.63
N ASP A 30 11.01 -12.52 -4.97
CA ASP A 30 11.32 -12.45 -3.55
C ASP A 30 10.84 -11.09 -3.01
N PHE A 31 10.37 -11.05 -1.77
CA PHE A 31 9.93 -9.82 -1.14
C PHE A 31 11.05 -8.77 -0.97
N ARG A 32 12.32 -9.19 -1.00
CA ARG A 32 13.50 -8.30 -0.92
C ARG A 32 13.88 -7.67 -2.24
N THR A 33 13.36 -8.20 -3.34
CA THR A 33 13.74 -7.82 -4.70
C THR A 33 12.52 -7.36 -5.49
N PRO A 34 11.94 -6.19 -5.15
CA PRO A 34 10.87 -5.66 -5.94
C PRO A 34 11.37 -5.42 -7.37
N GLY A 35 10.60 -5.88 -8.34
CA GLY A 35 10.88 -5.69 -9.75
C GLY A 35 9.72 -4.99 -10.43
N THR A 36 9.71 -4.98 -11.73
CA THR A 36 8.63 -4.35 -12.53
C THR A 36 7.28 -5.08 -12.46
N GLY A 37 7.25 -6.29 -11.86
CA GLY A 37 6.03 -7.09 -11.66
C GLY A 37 5.17 -6.62 -10.48
N VAL A 38 4.95 -5.32 -10.35
CA VAL A 38 4.15 -4.73 -9.28
C VAL A 38 2.94 -3.98 -9.84
N THR A 39 1.96 -3.71 -8.98
CA THR A 39 0.81 -2.85 -9.31
C THR A 39 0.84 -1.57 -8.47
N VAL A 40 0.52 -0.44 -9.09
CA VAL A 40 0.41 0.84 -8.38
C VAL A 40 -0.87 0.85 -7.58
N LEU A 41 -0.75 1.12 -6.28
CA LEU A 41 -1.87 1.32 -5.36
C LEU A 41 -2.09 2.81 -5.08
N LEU A 42 -1.00 3.55 -4.88
CA LEU A 42 -1.05 4.97 -4.60
C LEU A 42 0.16 5.64 -5.24
N ASP A 43 -0.09 6.75 -5.93
CA ASP A 43 0.93 7.57 -6.59
C ASP A 43 0.90 8.96 -5.97
N CYS A 44 2.00 9.35 -5.34
CA CYS A 44 2.20 10.68 -4.74
C CYS A 44 3.23 11.52 -5.48
N THR A 45 3.55 11.21 -6.73
CA THR A 45 4.48 11.99 -7.55
C THR A 45 4.00 13.43 -7.79
N GLU A 46 2.68 13.60 -7.91
CA GLU A 46 2.02 14.90 -8.17
C GLU A 46 1.25 15.45 -6.95
N ASN A 47 1.34 14.78 -5.79
CA ASN A 47 0.64 15.16 -4.56
C ASN A 47 1.64 15.46 -3.46
N ASP A 48 1.20 16.15 -2.40
CA ASP A 48 2.05 16.52 -1.26
C ASP A 48 2.35 15.33 -0.32
N GLY A 49 1.77 14.17 -0.58
CA GLY A 49 1.91 12.93 0.16
C GLY A 49 0.60 12.38 0.66
N ALA A 50 0.67 11.23 1.32
CA ALA A 50 -0.50 10.54 1.85
C ALA A 50 -0.15 9.68 3.07
N ILE A 51 -1.15 9.37 3.89
CA ILE A 51 -1.09 8.33 4.89
C ILE A 51 -2.02 7.20 4.48
N VAL A 52 -1.48 5.98 4.39
CA VAL A 52 -2.24 4.73 4.30
C VAL A 52 -2.44 4.22 5.71
N ASP A 53 -3.67 4.13 6.15
CA ASP A 53 -4.03 3.68 7.50
C ASP A 53 -4.51 2.22 7.55
N THR A 54 -4.89 1.68 6.41
CA THR A 54 -5.35 0.30 6.27
C THR A 54 -4.93 -0.27 4.93
N ALA A 55 -4.40 -1.48 4.94
CA ALA A 55 -4.16 -2.26 3.73
C ALA A 55 -4.75 -3.66 3.92
N PHE A 56 -5.36 -4.19 2.87
CA PHE A 56 -6.06 -5.47 2.93
C PHE A 56 -6.04 -6.21 1.60
N VAL A 57 -6.16 -7.53 1.68
CA VAL A 57 -6.44 -8.40 0.53
C VAL A 57 -7.88 -8.88 0.65
N PHE A 58 -8.65 -8.68 -0.41
CA PHE A 58 -9.97 -9.27 -0.55
C PHE A 58 -9.87 -10.55 -1.39
N GLY A 59 -10.29 -11.66 -0.83
CA GLY A 59 -10.22 -12.97 -1.44
C GLY A 59 -11.22 -13.12 -2.58
N ALA A 60 -10.77 -12.98 -3.83
CA ALA A 60 -11.58 -13.25 -5.02
C ALA A 60 -11.53 -14.75 -5.43
N SER A 61 -10.66 -15.53 -4.81
CA SER A 61 -10.47 -16.96 -5.08
C SER A 61 -10.02 -17.70 -3.81
N THR A 62 -9.85 -19.01 -3.92
CA THR A 62 -9.31 -19.88 -2.84
C THR A 62 -7.78 -19.97 -2.87
N ASN A 63 -7.10 -19.21 -3.72
CA ASN A 63 -5.65 -19.23 -3.81
C ASN A 63 -5.01 -18.71 -2.51
N THR A 64 -3.95 -19.38 -2.09
CA THR A 64 -3.09 -18.97 -0.97
C THR A 64 -1.84 -18.30 -1.49
N GLY A 65 -1.08 -17.66 -0.63
CA GLY A 65 0.23 -17.10 -0.98
C GLY A 65 0.58 -15.82 -0.24
N GLU A 66 1.67 -15.25 -0.65
CA GLU A 66 2.29 -14.10 0.02
C GLU A 66 2.09 -12.84 -0.80
N VAL A 67 1.79 -11.74 -0.11
CA VAL A 67 1.61 -10.40 -0.70
C VAL A 67 2.50 -9.43 0.04
N ALA A 68 3.14 -8.53 -0.69
CA ALA A 68 3.93 -7.45 -0.10
C ALA A 68 3.55 -6.09 -0.68
N LEU A 69 3.73 -5.06 0.14
CA LEU A 69 3.69 -3.66 -0.25
C LEU A 69 5.11 -3.09 -0.23
N TYR A 70 5.39 -2.24 -1.21
CA TYR A 70 6.67 -1.56 -1.33
C TYR A 70 6.45 -0.07 -1.51
N LEU A 71 7.32 0.73 -0.91
CA LEU A 71 7.51 2.13 -1.29
C LEU A 71 8.63 2.22 -2.32
N THR A 72 8.48 3.09 -3.29
CA THR A 72 9.47 3.34 -4.33
C THR A 72 9.58 4.81 -4.66
N THR A 73 10.81 5.26 -4.89
CA THR A 73 11.15 6.59 -5.41
C THR A 73 11.44 6.56 -6.91
N ALA A 74 11.12 5.45 -7.60
CA ALA A 74 11.45 5.26 -9.01
C ALA A 74 10.78 6.26 -9.96
N GLY A 75 9.75 6.99 -9.52
CA GLY A 75 8.95 7.90 -10.35
C GLY A 75 8.09 7.20 -11.42
N ASN A 76 8.46 5.98 -11.80
CA ASN A 76 7.73 5.12 -12.72
C ASN A 76 8.00 3.64 -12.37
N VAL A 77 6.95 2.82 -12.42
CA VAL A 77 7.02 1.38 -12.08
C VAL A 77 7.98 0.58 -12.96
N ILE A 78 8.26 1.00 -14.18
CA ILE A 78 9.24 0.33 -15.06
C ILE A 78 10.68 0.48 -14.57
N ASN A 79 10.95 1.44 -13.70
CA ASN A 79 12.28 1.73 -13.16
C ASN A 79 12.49 1.18 -11.74
N ILE A 80 11.55 0.39 -11.23
CA ILE A 80 11.63 -0.19 -9.88
C ILE A 80 12.79 -1.17 -9.80
N SER A 81 13.59 -0.99 -8.76
CA SER A 81 14.75 -1.82 -8.44
C SER A 81 14.99 -1.86 -6.93
N ASN A 82 15.89 -2.71 -6.48
CA ASN A 82 16.28 -2.79 -5.08
C ASN A 82 16.97 -1.54 -4.53
N SER A 83 17.47 -0.67 -5.42
CA SER A 83 18.16 0.56 -5.02
C SER A 83 17.21 1.73 -4.75
N ASN A 84 15.97 1.66 -5.23
CA ASN A 84 14.98 2.73 -5.12
C ASN A 84 13.65 2.28 -4.53
N SER A 85 13.59 1.07 -3.98
CA SER A 85 12.37 0.50 -3.43
C SER A 85 12.66 -0.39 -2.23
N TRP A 86 11.75 -0.39 -1.25
CA TRP A 86 11.86 -1.20 -0.03
C TRP A 86 10.51 -1.74 0.41
N PRO A 87 10.46 -2.94 1.00
CA PRO A 87 9.23 -3.51 1.52
C PRO A 87 8.77 -2.76 2.78
N VAL A 88 7.48 -2.48 2.88
CA VAL A 88 6.86 -1.78 4.02
C VAL A 88 5.79 -2.60 4.71
N ALA A 89 5.19 -3.58 4.05
CA ALA A 89 4.22 -4.48 4.67
C ALA A 89 4.21 -5.82 3.94
N TYR A 90 3.81 -6.85 4.67
CA TYR A 90 3.79 -8.24 4.19
C TYR A 90 2.61 -8.98 4.80
N LEU A 91 2.02 -9.88 4.03
CA LEU A 91 0.98 -10.79 4.48
C LEU A 91 1.15 -12.17 3.84
N ASN A 92 1.16 -13.21 4.66
CA ASN A 92 0.95 -14.57 4.19
C ASN A 92 -0.54 -14.94 4.34
N ILE A 93 -1.16 -15.37 3.25
CA ILE A 93 -2.54 -15.86 3.21
C ILE A 93 -2.49 -17.39 3.25
N PRO A 94 -2.58 -18.01 4.44
CA PRO A 94 -2.37 -19.46 4.60
C PRO A 94 -3.53 -20.28 4.07
N SER A 95 -4.75 -19.73 4.10
CA SER A 95 -5.98 -20.38 3.62
C SER A 95 -6.92 -19.28 3.14
N ALA A 96 -7.01 -19.11 1.84
CA ALA A 96 -7.88 -18.10 1.28
C ALA A 96 -9.33 -18.63 1.18
N VAL A 97 -10.27 -17.74 1.53
CA VAL A 97 -11.71 -17.98 1.40
C VAL A 97 -12.27 -16.92 0.45
N VAL A 98 -13.09 -17.33 -0.50
CA VAL A 98 -13.78 -16.38 -1.38
C VAL A 98 -14.65 -15.44 -0.55
N GLY A 99 -14.46 -14.13 -0.74
CA GLY A 99 -15.11 -13.10 0.07
C GLY A 99 -14.41 -12.78 1.39
N GLY A 100 -13.33 -13.48 1.74
CA GLY A 100 -12.54 -13.20 2.95
C GLY A 100 -11.73 -11.89 2.83
N HIS A 101 -11.57 -11.20 3.96
CA HIS A 101 -10.71 -10.03 4.08
C HIS A 101 -9.51 -10.36 4.96
N TYR A 102 -8.32 -10.06 4.46
CA TYR A 102 -7.05 -10.31 5.15
C TYR A 102 -6.31 -8.98 5.25
N PHE A 103 -6.10 -8.50 6.49
CA PHE A 103 -5.44 -7.21 6.71
C PHE A 103 -3.93 -7.38 6.82
N LEU A 104 -3.20 -6.51 6.12
CA LEU A 104 -1.75 -6.43 6.23
C LEU A 104 -1.38 -5.74 7.55
N ASP A 105 -0.33 -6.26 8.18
CA ASP A 105 0.25 -5.63 9.35
C ASP A 105 1.13 -4.46 8.92
N LEU A 106 0.65 -3.24 9.16
CA LEU A 106 1.34 -2.02 8.75
C LEU A 106 2.42 -1.66 9.76
N PRO A 107 3.49 -0.97 9.33
CA PRO A 107 4.56 -0.54 10.21
C PRO A 107 4.07 0.43 11.28
N GLU A 108 4.79 0.48 12.39
CA GLU A 108 4.54 1.43 13.45
C GLU A 108 4.97 2.84 13.02
N LEU A 109 4.13 3.82 13.27
CA LEU A 109 4.41 5.22 12.98
C LEU A 109 5.05 5.90 14.18
N LEU A 110 6.06 6.73 13.95
CA LEU A 110 6.65 7.56 14.98
C LEU A 110 5.65 8.58 15.53
N THR A 111 4.76 9.08 14.68
CA THR A 111 3.66 9.98 15.06
C THR A 111 2.33 9.29 14.77
N PRO A 112 1.50 9.01 15.78
CA PRO A 112 0.21 8.37 15.59
C PRO A 112 -0.72 9.20 14.71
N ILE A 113 -1.50 8.53 13.86
CA ILE A 113 -2.54 9.16 13.05
C ILE A 113 -3.77 9.43 13.93
N PRO A 114 -4.19 10.69 14.12
CA PRO A 114 -5.40 11.01 14.85
C PRO A 114 -6.64 10.41 14.15
N ARG A 115 -7.55 9.85 14.92
CA ARG A 115 -8.85 9.36 14.44
C ARG A 115 -9.99 9.96 15.22
N VAL A 116 -11.06 10.31 14.51
CA VAL A 116 -12.30 10.76 15.17
C VAL A 116 -12.96 9.56 15.87
N GLY A 117 -13.18 9.69 17.17
CA GLY A 117 -13.93 8.74 17.99
C GLY A 117 -13.18 7.48 18.47
N SER A 118 -12.00 7.20 18.00
CA SER A 118 -11.24 5.96 18.36
C SER A 118 -9.82 6.19 18.88
N GLY A 119 -9.44 7.42 19.13
CA GLY A 119 -8.09 7.78 19.53
C GLY A 119 -7.07 7.79 18.36
N ALA A 120 -5.80 7.67 18.68
CA ALA A 120 -4.73 7.63 17.70
C ALA A 120 -4.47 6.21 17.19
N LYS A 121 -4.15 6.07 15.91
CA LYS A 121 -3.65 4.84 15.31
C LYS A 121 -2.13 4.93 15.18
N ASN A 122 -1.42 3.95 15.72
CA ASN A 122 0.04 3.93 15.71
C ASN A 122 0.63 3.26 14.47
N ARG A 123 -0.19 2.65 13.60
CA ARG A 123 0.28 1.89 12.44
C ARG A 123 -0.26 2.49 11.15
N GLY A 124 0.61 2.54 10.16
CA GLY A 124 0.29 3.06 8.84
C GLY A 124 1.52 3.15 7.96
N ILE A 125 1.34 3.60 6.72
CA ILE A 125 2.41 3.89 5.78
C ILE A 125 2.32 5.37 5.43
N LEU A 126 3.39 6.12 5.70
CA LEU A 126 3.56 7.45 5.15
C LEU A 126 4.12 7.29 3.73
N VAL A 127 3.42 7.85 2.76
CA VAL A 127 3.88 7.94 1.36
C VAL A 127 4.21 9.40 1.12
N GLU A 128 5.48 9.72 0.99
CA GLU A 128 5.94 11.09 0.82
C GLU A 128 5.72 11.59 -0.61
N LYS A 129 5.86 12.90 -0.80
CA LYS A 129 5.84 13.49 -2.12
C LYS A 129 6.95 12.89 -3.00
N GLY A 130 6.59 12.46 -4.20
CA GLY A 130 7.52 11.82 -5.13
C GLY A 130 7.62 10.30 -4.97
N GLU A 131 6.96 9.72 -3.98
CA GLU A 131 6.91 8.28 -3.78
C GLU A 131 5.67 7.64 -4.39
N ILE A 132 5.80 6.34 -4.69
CA ILE A 132 4.71 5.48 -5.14
C ILE A 132 4.60 4.27 -4.21
N LEU A 133 3.40 3.97 -3.74
CA LEU A 133 3.10 2.73 -3.05
C LEU A 133 2.63 1.69 -4.07
N VAL A 134 3.32 0.58 -4.12
CA VAL A 134 3.03 -0.53 -5.03
C VAL A 134 2.83 -1.82 -4.25
N GLY A 135 2.13 -2.77 -4.86
CA GLY A 135 1.93 -4.09 -4.29
C GLY A 135 2.14 -5.19 -5.30
N ALA A 136 2.55 -6.34 -4.81
CA ALA A 136 2.74 -7.54 -5.62
C ALA A 136 2.48 -8.82 -4.82
N LYS A 137 2.19 -9.89 -5.55
CA LYS A 137 2.28 -11.24 -5.03
C LYS A 137 3.73 -11.71 -5.08
N ILE A 138 4.13 -12.49 -4.09
CA ILE A 138 5.46 -13.11 -4.05
C ILE A 138 5.37 -14.55 -4.57
N GLY A 139 6.33 -14.95 -5.40
CA GLY A 139 6.41 -16.27 -5.98
C GLY A 139 5.55 -16.46 -7.24
N ALA A 140 4.84 -17.57 -7.39
CA ALA A 140 4.07 -17.87 -8.60
C ALA A 140 2.78 -17.04 -8.73
N PRO A 141 2.33 -16.69 -9.94
CA PRO A 141 1.10 -15.93 -10.13
C PRO A 141 -0.13 -16.71 -9.67
N TRP A 142 -1.19 -15.98 -9.30
CA TRP A 142 -2.48 -16.57 -9.00
C TRP A 142 -3.31 -16.78 -10.27
N ASN A 143 -3.97 -17.92 -10.36
CA ASN A 143 -4.83 -18.22 -11.51
C ASN A 143 -6.06 -17.29 -11.59
N SER A 144 -6.63 -16.91 -10.44
CA SER A 144 -7.86 -16.10 -10.37
C SER A 144 -7.65 -14.75 -9.67
N GLY A 145 -6.49 -14.51 -9.08
CA GLY A 145 -6.14 -13.28 -8.41
C GLY A 145 -6.90 -12.99 -7.11
N HIS A 146 -6.48 -11.91 -6.47
CA HIS A 146 -7.14 -11.29 -5.32
C HIS A 146 -7.10 -9.77 -5.49
N PHE A 147 -7.99 -9.05 -4.82
CA PHE A 147 -7.91 -7.59 -4.77
C PHE A 147 -7.01 -7.18 -3.61
N LEU A 148 -5.97 -6.42 -3.91
CA LEU A 148 -5.18 -5.73 -2.91
C LEU A 148 -5.68 -4.29 -2.80
N GLY A 149 -6.07 -3.87 -1.61
CA GLY A 149 -6.65 -2.57 -1.36
C GLY A 149 -5.92 -1.78 -0.28
N VAL A 150 -5.98 -0.47 -0.38
CA VAL A 150 -5.48 0.48 0.59
C VAL A 150 -6.49 1.58 0.87
N GLN A 151 -6.56 2.03 2.11
CA GLN A 151 -7.38 3.16 2.54
C GLN A 151 -6.54 4.13 3.33
N GLY A 152 -6.89 5.41 3.26
CA GLY A 152 -6.16 6.47 3.94
C GLY A 152 -6.60 7.85 3.49
N GLY A 153 -5.67 8.81 3.47
CA GLY A 153 -5.94 10.15 3.00
C GLY A 153 -4.70 10.90 2.54
N PHE A 154 -4.90 11.83 1.61
CA PHE A 154 -3.88 12.78 1.16
C PHE A 154 -3.79 13.97 2.11
N PHE A 155 -2.61 14.61 2.11
CA PHE A 155 -2.35 15.89 2.78
C PHE A 155 -2.76 17.07 1.92
#